data_56d270bea32f24469b75237369ce6f8c
#
_entry.id   56d270bea32f24469b75237369ce6f8c
#
_cell.length_a   1.000
_cell.length_b   1.000
_cell.length_c   1.000
_cell.angle_alpha   90.00
_cell.angle_beta   90.00
_cell.angle_gamma   90.00
#
_symmetry.space_group_name_H-M   'P 1'
#
loop_
_entity.id
_entity.type
_entity.pdbx_description
1 polymer ?
#
loop_
_entity_poly.entity_id
_entity_poly.type
_entity_poly.pdbx_seq_one_letter_code
_entity_poly.pdbx_strand_id
1 'polypeptide(L)'
;QKELLESIAGLQQTVKGSSILYKSKNGEESQLVGKSPKEIRKLGVALSFVPEDRLGMGLVGNMDIIDNMMLRSYKGGHTAFLERKAPKDLANAIIKDLEVVTPSAETPVRRLSGGNVQKVLVGREIASNPTVLMVAYPVRGLDVNSSYLIYDLLNKQKEHGTSVIFVGEDLDVLIELCDRIMVMNSGKVTGIVDGRTAKKDEIGILMTKNTDVEGKA
;
A
#
# COMPACT_ATOMS: atom_id res chain seq x y z
N GLN A 1 -12.73 4.78 1.91
CA GLN A 1 -11.38 4.28 2.24
C GLN A 1 -10.43 4.46 1.05
N LYS A 2 -10.82 4.03 -0.16
CA LYS A 2 -10.02 4.18 -1.38
C LYS A 2 -9.68 5.64 -1.64
N GLU A 3 -10.67 6.52 -1.62
CA GLU A 3 -10.53 7.96 -1.84
C GLU A 3 -9.54 8.60 -0.83
N LEU A 4 -9.53 8.13 0.41
CA LEU A 4 -8.58 8.58 1.42
C LEU A 4 -7.14 8.22 1.03
N LEU A 5 -6.88 6.96 0.65
CA LEU A 5 -5.55 6.52 0.22
C LEU A 5 -5.09 7.26 -1.04
N GLU A 6 -5.98 7.42 -2.03
CA GLU A 6 -5.70 8.15 -3.26
C GLU A 6 -5.42 9.63 -3.00
N SER A 7 -6.13 10.25 -2.04
CA SER A 7 -5.87 11.63 -1.62
C SER A 7 -4.51 11.78 -0.95
N ILE A 8 -4.12 10.83 -0.08
CA ILE A 8 -2.78 10.80 0.54
C ILE A 8 -1.69 10.62 -0.53
N ALA A 9 -1.95 9.79 -1.54
CA ALA A 9 -1.04 9.55 -2.65
C ALA A 9 -0.93 10.72 -3.64
N GLY A 10 -1.79 11.75 -3.52
CA GLY A 10 -1.87 12.86 -4.47
C GLY A 10 -2.51 12.47 -5.81
N LEU A 11 -3.27 11.36 -5.85
CA LEU A 11 -3.97 10.86 -7.04
C LEU A 11 -5.38 11.43 -7.16
N GLN A 12 -5.95 11.91 -6.06
CA GLN A 12 -7.28 12.51 -6.00
C GLN A 12 -7.25 13.89 -5.35
N GLN A 13 -8.06 14.81 -5.87
CA GLN A 13 -8.22 16.14 -5.28
C GLN A 13 -9.03 16.04 -3.98
N THR A 14 -8.60 16.82 -3.00
CA THR A 14 -9.29 16.96 -1.72
C THR A 14 -10.23 18.18 -1.71
N VAL A 15 -11.18 18.17 -0.81
CA VAL A 15 -12.09 19.31 -0.59
C VAL A 15 -11.29 20.51 -0.09
N LYS A 16 -11.70 21.72 -0.46
CA LYS A 16 -11.08 22.97 0.03
C LYS A 16 -11.10 23.02 1.55
N GLY A 17 -9.96 23.32 2.16
CA GLY A 17 -9.78 23.35 3.62
C GLY A 17 -9.29 22.03 4.22
N SER A 18 -9.13 20.95 3.41
CA SER A 18 -8.54 19.70 3.88
C SER A 18 -7.07 19.89 4.26
N SER A 19 -6.59 19.03 5.18
CA SER A 19 -5.19 18.96 5.59
C SER A 19 -4.73 17.50 5.69
N ILE A 20 -3.57 17.20 5.11
CA ILE A 20 -2.88 15.91 5.23
C ILE A 20 -1.42 16.22 5.55
N LEU A 21 -1.02 16.03 6.79
CA LEU A 21 0.33 16.32 7.26
C LEU A 21 1.16 15.03 7.33
N TYR A 22 2.30 15.04 6.66
CA TYR A 22 3.34 14.03 6.82
C TYR A 22 4.37 14.56 7.81
N LYS A 23 4.67 13.77 8.83
CA LYS A 23 5.74 14.05 9.79
C LYS A 23 6.90 13.09 9.54
N SER A 24 8.06 13.66 9.20
CA SER A 24 9.27 12.88 8.97
C SER A 24 9.85 12.33 10.27
N LYS A 25 10.78 11.37 10.18
CA LYS A 25 11.52 10.85 11.36
C LYS A 25 12.30 11.96 12.10
N ASN A 26 12.69 13.02 11.40
CA ASN A 26 13.39 14.18 11.98
C ASN A 26 12.43 15.21 12.58
N GLY A 27 11.13 14.96 12.57
CA GLY A 27 10.11 15.86 13.13
C GLY A 27 9.63 16.95 12.17
N GLU A 28 10.16 17.04 10.95
CA GLU A 28 9.71 18.00 9.94
C GLU A 28 8.30 17.65 9.45
N GLU A 29 7.45 18.66 9.35
CA GLU A 29 6.08 18.50 8.86
C GLU A 29 5.95 19.03 7.43
N SER A 30 5.25 18.27 6.58
CA SER A 30 4.99 18.61 5.19
C SER A 30 3.52 18.44 4.87
N GLN A 31 2.88 19.47 4.30
CA GLN A 31 1.51 19.40 3.81
C GLN A 31 1.47 18.69 2.46
N LEU A 32 0.65 17.64 2.35
CA LEU A 32 0.51 16.84 1.14
C LEU A 32 -0.69 17.24 0.27
N VAL A 33 -1.69 17.92 0.84
CA VAL A 33 -2.90 18.34 0.10
C VAL A 33 -2.54 19.21 -1.11
N GLY A 34 -3.16 18.90 -2.23
CA GLY A 34 -2.96 19.61 -3.51
C GLY A 34 -1.65 19.29 -4.22
N LYS A 35 -0.83 18.39 -3.68
CA LYS A 35 0.43 17.98 -4.30
C LYS A 35 0.24 16.72 -5.14
N SER A 36 0.84 16.70 -6.31
CA SER A 36 0.95 15.49 -7.14
C SER A 36 1.90 14.47 -6.51
N PRO A 37 1.83 13.19 -6.88
CA PRO A 37 2.77 12.17 -6.40
C PRO A 37 4.24 12.53 -6.62
N LYS A 38 4.54 13.26 -7.71
CA LYS A 38 5.90 13.73 -8.01
C LYS A 38 6.35 14.82 -7.03
N GLU A 39 5.47 15.72 -6.64
CA GLU A 39 5.76 16.78 -5.66
C GLU A 39 5.89 16.20 -4.26
N ILE A 40 5.03 15.25 -3.86
CA ILE A 40 5.14 14.51 -2.60
C ILE A 40 6.52 13.86 -2.49
N ARG A 41 6.98 13.22 -3.57
CA ARG A 41 8.31 12.61 -3.59
C ARG A 41 9.46 13.63 -3.45
N LYS A 42 9.31 14.86 -3.99
CA LYS A 42 10.30 15.93 -3.83
C LYS A 42 10.43 16.42 -2.38
N LEU A 43 9.41 16.23 -1.56
CA LEU A 43 9.45 16.51 -0.11
C LEU A 43 10.19 15.43 0.70
N GLY A 44 10.78 14.45 0.03
CA GLY A 44 11.45 13.33 0.70
C GLY A 44 10.50 12.24 1.21
N VAL A 45 9.20 12.33 0.85
CA VAL A 45 8.21 11.31 1.21
C VAL A 45 8.29 10.17 0.19
N ALA A 46 8.96 9.08 0.56
CA ALA A 46 8.98 7.86 -0.23
C ALA A 46 7.69 7.07 0.04
N LEU A 47 6.65 7.38 -0.73
CA LEU A 47 5.34 6.78 -0.60
C LEU A 47 5.16 5.65 -1.61
N SER A 48 4.83 4.45 -1.11
CA SER A 48 4.45 3.30 -1.91
C SER A 48 2.97 2.98 -1.72
N PHE A 49 2.31 2.59 -2.81
CA PHE A 49 0.89 2.27 -2.80
C PHE A 49 0.62 0.94 -3.50
N VAL A 50 0.04 0.01 -2.76
CA VAL A 50 -0.47 -1.28 -3.26
C VAL A 50 -2.00 -1.15 -3.38
N PRO A 51 -2.54 -0.84 -4.57
CA PRO A 51 -3.97 -0.68 -4.77
C PRO A 51 -4.70 -2.02 -4.79
N GLU A 52 -6.03 -1.98 -4.62
CA GLU A 52 -6.89 -3.15 -4.79
C GLU A 52 -6.86 -3.66 -6.25
N ASP A 53 -6.90 -2.74 -7.22
CA ASP A 53 -6.76 -3.08 -8.64
C ASP A 53 -5.28 -3.27 -9.01
N ARG A 54 -4.86 -4.52 -8.98
CA ARG A 54 -3.46 -4.92 -9.18
C ARG A 54 -2.93 -4.62 -10.58
N LEU A 55 -3.76 -4.83 -11.61
CA LEU A 55 -3.35 -4.71 -13.02
C LEU A 55 -3.84 -3.42 -13.70
N GLY A 56 -4.83 -2.73 -13.13
CA GLY A 56 -5.29 -1.43 -13.64
C GLY A 56 -4.47 -0.26 -13.07
N MET A 57 -4.04 -0.35 -11.80
CA MET A 57 -3.32 0.71 -11.11
C MET A 57 -1.94 0.30 -10.59
N GLY A 58 -1.75 -0.99 -10.28
CA GLY A 58 -0.52 -1.50 -9.64
C GLY A 58 0.58 -1.84 -10.63
N LEU A 59 0.33 -2.80 -11.49
CA LEU A 59 1.25 -3.34 -12.50
C LEU A 59 0.71 -3.16 -13.91
N VAL A 60 1.59 -3.13 -14.89
CA VAL A 60 1.21 -3.13 -16.31
C VAL A 60 1.12 -4.56 -16.81
N GLY A 61 -0.11 -5.08 -17.00
CA GLY A 61 -0.37 -6.48 -17.27
C GLY A 61 0.34 -7.06 -18.49
N ASN A 62 0.55 -6.28 -19.54
CA ASN A 62 1.21 -6.71 -20.77
C ASN A 62 2.76 -6.69 -20.69
N MET A 63 3.32 -6.02 -19.69
CA MET A 63 4.75 -6.01 -19.42
C MET A 63 5.15 -7.25 -18.61
N ASP A 64 6.39 -7.71 -18.79
CA ASP A 64 6.96 -8.77 -17.98
C ASP A 64 7.30 -8.26 -16.56
N ILE A 65 7.75 -9.18 -15.69
CA ILE A 65 8.09 -8.83 -14.30
C ILE A 65 9.26 -7.84 -14.27
N ILE A 66 10.29 -8.01 -15.14
CA ILE A 66 11.46 -7.14 -15.19
C ILE A 66 11.06 -5.71 -15.56
N ASP A 67 10.24 -5.55 -16.61
CA ASP A 67 9.80 -4.23 -17.05
C ASP A 67 8.93 -3.54 -16.01
N ASN A 68 8.09 -4.30 -15.29
CA ASN A 68 7.35 -3.77 -14.15
C ASN A 68 8.24 -3.30 -13.00
N MET A 69 9.39 -3.94 -12.74
CA MET A 69 10.39 -3.44 -11.77
C MET A 69 11.03 -2.16 -12.28
N MET A 70 11.34 -2.09 -13.58
CA MET A 70 11.96 -0.93 -14.20
C MET A 70 11.13 0.34 -14.13
N LEU A 71 9.78 0.26 -14.10
CA LEU A 71 8.89 1.42 -13.98
C LEU A 71 9.20 2.33 -12.77
N ARG A 72 9.79 1.78 -11.71
CA ARG A 72 10.18 2.55 -10.52
C ARG A 72 11.59 3.14 -10.62
N SER A 73 12.47 2.60 -11.45
CA SER A 73 13.92 2.92 -11.49
C SER A 73 14.41 3.55 -12.79
N TYR A 74 13.61 3.61 -13.87
CA TYR A 74 14.04 4.03 -15.21
C TYR A 74 14.66 5.43 -15.28
N LYS A 75 14.39 6.30 -14.32
CA LYS A 75 14.95 7.67 -14.26
C LYS A 75 16.29 7.76 -13.54
N GLY A 76 16.77 6.67 -12.94
CA GLY A 76 18.06 6.63 -12.21
C GLY A 76 19.28 6.38 -13.10
N GLY A 77 19.10 6.06 -14.37
CA GLY A 77 20.21 5.80 -15.31
C GLY A 77 20.85 7.09 -15.82
N HIS A 78 22.18 7.11 -15.90
CA HIS A 78 22.99 8.21 -16.45
C HIS A 78 23.29 8.05 -17.96
N THR A 79 22.72 7.03 -18.61
CA THR A 79 22.97 6.71 -20.02
C THR A 79 21.70 6.85 -20.86
N ALA A 80 21.87 7.04 -22.19
CA ALA A 80 20.77 7.05 -23.15
C ALA A 80 20.10 5.66 -23.32
N PHE A 81 20.67 4.62 -22.75
CA PHE A 81 20.14 3.25 -22.80
C PHE A 81 19.51 2.87 -21.47
N LEU A 82 18.38 2.15 -21.53
CA LEU A 82 17.72 1.60 -20.35
C LEU A 82 18.57 0.46 -19.78
N GLU A 83 19.02 0.61 -18.54
CA GLU A 83 19.72 -0.46 -17.84
C GLU A 83 18.67 -1.46 -17.31
N ARG A 84 18.75 -2.71 -17.78
CA ARG A 84 17.84 -3.79 -17.38
C ARG A 84 18.44 -4.74 -16.34
N LYS A 85 19.73 -4.61 -16.00
CA LYS A 85 20.39 -5.53 -15.07
C LYS A 85 19.81 -5.43 -13.67
N ALA A 86 19.80 -4.26 -13.07
CA ALA A 86 19.25 -4.06 -11.73
C ALA A 86 17.74 -4.44 -11.62
N PRO A 87 16.84 -4.04 -12.56
CA PRO A 87 15.48 -4.54 -12.59
C PRO A 87 15.35 -6.07 -12.72
N LYS A 88 16.22 -6.71 -13.50
CA LYS A 88 16.25 -8.17 -13.63
C LYS A 88 16.69 -8.86 -12.34
N ASP A 89 17.73 -8.35 -11.71
CA ASP A 89 18.22 -8.88 -10.42
C ASP A 89 17.13 -8.75 -9.35
N LEU A 90 16.43 -7.61 -9.29
CA LEU A 90 15.29 -7.39 -8.39
C LEU A 90 14.11 -8.34 -8.69
N ALA A 91 13.74 -8.52 -9.96
CA ALA A 91 12.69 -9.45 -10.36
C ALA A 91 13.01 -10.87 -9.92
N ASN A 92 14.25 -11.34 -10.13
CA ASN A 92 14.70 -12.67 -9.71
C ASN A 92 14.70 -12.83 -8.18
N ALA A 93 15.12 -11.80 -7.43
CA ALA A 93 15.06 -11.79 -5.97
C ALA A 93 13.59 -11.91 -5.49
N ILE A 94 12.67 -11.10 -6.03
CA ILE A 94 11.24 -11.16 -5.68
C ILE A 94 10.65 -12.54 -6.02
N ILE A 95 10.98 -13.11 -7.18
CA ILE A 95 10.49 -14.45 -7.58
C ILE A 95 10.94 -15.48 -6.56
N LYS A 96 12.20 -15.45 -6.15
CA LYS A 96 12.78 -16.39 -5.19
C LYS A 96 12.24 -16.17 -3.77
N ASP A 97 12.32 -14.94 -3.27
CA ASP A 97 12.08 -14.63 -1.85
C ASP A 97 10.58 -14.69 -1.49
N LEU A 98 9.70 -14.42 -2.47
CA LEU A 98 8.25 -14.47 -2.30
C LEU A 98 7.62 -15.71 -2.95
N GLU A 99 8.44 -16.65 -3.39
CA GLU A 99 7.97 -17.90 -3.99
C GLU A 99 6.93 -17.66 -5.10
N VAL A 100 7.26 -16.76 -6.05
CA VAL A 100 6.38 -16.45 -7.18
C VAL A 100 6.42 -17.60 -8.18
N VAL A 101 5.28 -18.24 -8.41
CA VAL A 101 5.17 -19.31 -9.40
C VAL A 101 5.04 -18.68 -10.78
N THR A 102 6.11 -18.77 -11.57
CA THR A 102 6.22 -18.23 -12.93
C THR A 102 7.21 -19.06 -13.75
N PRO A 103 7.01 -19.19 -15.08
CA PRO A 103 8.01 -19.81 -15.96
C PRO A 103 9.35 -19.06 -15.98
N SER A 104 9.32 -17.72 -15.95
CA SER A 104 10.51 -16.87 -15.96
C SER A 104 10.19 -15.44 -15.54
N ALA A 105 11.21 -14.61 -15.32
CA ALA A 105 11.07 -13.18 -15.05
C ALA A 105 10.56 -12.37 -16.26
N GLU A 106 10.71 -12.90 -17.46
CA GLU A 106 10.23 -12.36 -18.75
C GLU A 106 8.75 -12.70 -19.01
N THR A 107 8.06 -13.37 -18.07
CA THR A 107 6.63 -13.68 -18.21
C THR A 107 5.78 -12.43 -18.01
N PRO A 108 4.88 -12.09 -18.95
CA PRO A 108 3.92 -10.99 -18.75
C PRO A 108 3.06 -11.22 -17.50
N VAL A 109 2.96 -10.20 -16.63
CA VAL A 109 2.31 -10.38 -15.31
C VAL A 109 0.84 -10.76 -15.40
N ARG A 110 0.13 -10.44 -16.49
CA ARG A 110 -1.25 -10.90 -16.73
C ARG A 110 -1.41 -12.43 -16.85
N ARG A 111 -0.31 -13.17 -17.08
CA ARG A 111 -0.30 -14.63 -17.15
C ARG A 111 -0.12 -15.30 -15.79
N LEU A 112 0.18 -14.53 -14.78
CA LEU A 112 0.34 -15.02 -13.40
C LEU A 112 -1.03 -15.20 -12.75
N SER A 113 -1.10 -16.08 -11.75
CA SER A 113 -2.26 -16.15 -10.86
C SER A 113 -2.39 -14.85 -10.05
N GLY A 114 -3.59 -14.55 -9.56
CA GLY A 114 -3.83 -13.35 -8.75
C GLY A 114 -2.90 -13.23 -7.54
N GLY A 115 -2.58 -14.36 -6.89
CA GLY A 115 -1.62 -14.41 -5.78
C GLY A 115 -0.20 -14.04 -6.22
N ASN A 116 0.26 -14.56 -7.34
CA ASN A 116 1.59 -14.24 -7.86
C ASN A 116 1.69 -12.77 -8.34
N VAL A 117 0.63 -12.24 -8.97
CA VAL A 117 0.54 -10.80 -9.29
C VAL A 117 0.71 -9.96 -8.03
N GLN A 118 0.03 -10.34 -6.94
CA GLN A 118 0.10 -9.62 -5.66
C GLN A 118 1.50 -9.67 -5.05
N LYS A 119 2.14 -10.84 -5.03
CA LYS A 119 3.52 -11.01 -4.56
C LYS A 119 4.49 -10.11 -5.33
N VAL A 120 4.40 -10.08 -6.65
CA VAL A 120 5.21 -9.20 -7.51
C VAL A 120 4.98 -7.73 -7.19
N LEU A 121 3.71 -7.31 -7.05
CA LEU A 121 3.36 -5.93 -6.73
C LEU A 121 3.88 -5.50 -5.36
N VAL A 122 3.60 -6.27 -4.31
CA VAL A 122 4.05 -5.97 -2.95
C VAL A 122 5.57 -5.96 -2.88
N GLY A 123 6.24 -6.94 -3.48
CA GLY A 123 7.70 -7.02 -3.53
C GLY A 123 8.32 -5.78 -4.19
N ARG A 124 7.76 -5.31 -5.32
CA ARG A 124 8.21 -4.07 -5.98
C ARG A 124 8.06 -2.84 -5.08
N GLU A 125 6.92 -2.70 -4.44
CA GLU A 125 6.64 -1.53 -3.60
C GLU A 125 7.53 -1.50 -2.35
N ILE A 126 7.78 -2.65 -1.73
CA ILE A 126 8.68 -2.78 -0.57
C ILE A 126 10.14 -2.50 -0.96
N ALA A 127 10.57 -3.02 -2.10
CA ALA A 127 11.95 -2.82 -2.59
C ALA A 127 12.30 -1.34 -2.87
N SER A 128 11.30 -0.46 -2.96
CA SER A 128 11.52 0.98 -3.09
C SER A 128 11.91 1.67 -1.78
N ASN A 129 12.05 0.93 -0.68
CA ASN A 129 12.34 1.43 0.67
C ASN A 129 11.43 2.59 1.09
N PRO A 130 10.10 2.37 1.15
CA PRO A 130 9.15 3.44 1.44
C PRO A 130 9.29 3.95 2.88
N THR A 131 9.01 5.24 3.10
CA THR A 131 8.76 5.80 4.44
C THR A 131 7.29 5.64 4.83
N VAL A 132 6.41 5.59 3.83
CA VAL A 132 4.98 5.31 3.98
C VAL A 132 4.57 4.24 2.97
N LEU A 133 4.03 3.13 3.45
CA LEU A 133 3.48 2.03 2.65
C LEU A 133 1.98 1.95 2.87
N MET A 134 1.20 2.21 1.82
CA MET A 134 -0.25 2.06 1.84
C MET A 134 -0.65 0.79 1.10
N VAL A 135 -1.47 -0.04 1.71
CA VAL A 135 -1.93 -1.30 1.13
C VAL A 135 -3.44 -1.43 1.26
N ALA A 136 -4.12 -1.58 0.14
CA ALA A 136 -5.56 -1.77 0.08
C ALA A 136 -5.88 -3.22 -0.28
N TYR A 137 -6.54 -3.92 0.64
CA TYR A 137 -6.98 -5.32 0.46
C TYR A 137 -5.88 -6.26 -0.07
N PRO A 138 -4.66 -6.26 0.51
CA PRO A 138 -3.49 -6.89 -0.08
C PRO A 138 -3.58 -8.42 -0.18
N VAL A 139 -4.48 -9.05 0.56
CA VAL A 139 -4.65 -10.51 0.59
C VAL A 139 -5.95 -10.99 -0.06
N ARG A 140 -6.76 -10.09 -0.59
CA ARG A 140 -8.05 -10.44 -1.17
C ARG A 140 -7.91 -11.45 -2.32
N GLY A 141 -8.57 -12.60 -2.18
CA GLY A 141 -8.52 -13.67 -3.19
C GLY A 141 -7.18 -14.42 -3.25
N LEU A 142 -6.39 -14.39 -2.17
CA LEU A 142 -5.21 -15.22 -2.00
C LEU A 142 -5.54 -16.48 -1.19
N ASP A 143 -4.71 -17.51 -1.35
CA ASP A 143 -4.68 -18.64 -0.44
C ASP A 143 -4.09 -18.23 0.92
N VAL A 144 -4.30 -19.10 1.92
CA VAL A 144 -3.90 -18.84 3.32
C VAL A 144 -2.39 -18.60 3.43
N ASN A 145 -1.56 -19.43 2.79
CA ASN A 145 -0.10 -19.33 2.89
C ASN A 145 0.41 -18.02 2.26
N SER A 146 -0.11 -17.67 1.08
CA SER A 146 0.21 -16.39 0.43
C SER A 146 -0.21 -15.19 1.27
N SER A 147 -1.35 -15.28 1.97
CA SER A 147 -1.81 -14.22 2.87
C SER A 147 -0.87 -14.00 4.05
N TYR A 148 -0.45 -15.07 4.72
CA TYR A 148 0.52 -14.99 5.83
C TYR A 148 1.87 -14.42 5.37
N LEU A 149 2.35 -14.81 4.19
CA LEU A 149 3.58 -14.24 3.63
C LEU A 149 3.47 -12.71 3.46
N ILE A 150 2.34 -12.22 2.95
CA ILE A 150 2.11 -10.78 2.80
C ILE A 150 2.06 -10.08 4.16
N TYR A 151 1.39 -10.66 5.17
CA TYR A 151 1.33 -10.10 6.52
C TYR A 151 2.71 -10.01 7.17
N ASP A 152 3.53 -11.06 7.05
CA ASP A 152 4.91 -11.08 7.55
C ASP A 152 5.76 -9.98 6.88
N LEU A 153 5.63 -9.80 5.57
CA LEU A 153 6.29 -8.70 4.85
C LEU A 153 5.89 -7.32 5.36
N LEU A 154 4.60 -7.10 5.63
CA LEU A 154 4.10 -5.82 6.16
C LEU A 154 4.61 -5.56 7.58
N ASN A 155 4.62 -6.59 8.45
CA ASN A 155 5.19 -6.50 9.79
C ASN A 155 6.68 -6.17 9.76
N LYS A 156 7.47 -6.83 8.90
CA LYS A 156 8.89 -6.50 8.71
C LYS A 156 9.09 -5.05 8.27
N GLN A 157 8.22 -4.52 7.40
CA GLN A 157 8.29 -3.10 7.03
C GLN A 157 8.03 -2.19 8.23
N LYS A 158 7.06 -2.50 9.07
CA LYS A 158 6.77 -1.78 10.31
C LYS A 158 7.97 -1.79 11.26
N GLU A 159 8.59 -2.96 11.46
CA GLU A 159 9.80 -3.12 12.29
C GLU A 159 10.99 -2.29 11.76
N HIS A 160 11.13 -2.15 10.46
CA HIS A 160 12.12 -1.27 9.83
C HIS A 160 11.76 0.22 9.91
N GLY A 161 10.63 0.56 10.57
CA GLY A 161 10.19 1.93 10.79
C GLY A 161 9.48 2.57 9.59
N THR A 162 8.93 1.78 8.68
CA THR A 162 7.98 2.23 7.66
C THR A 162 6.60 2.41 8.31
N SER A 163 5.95 3.54 8.06
CA SER A 163 4.55 3.74 8.44
C SER A 163 3.66 2.96 7.49
N VAL A 164 2.96 1.92 7.99
CA VAL A 164 2.08 1.08 7.17
C VAL A 164 0.62 1.48 7.40
N ILE A 165 -0.08 1.85 6.33
CA ILE A 165 -1.53 2.07 6.33
C ILE A 165 -2.17 0.87 5.63
N PHE A 166 -2.85 0.04 6.41
CA PHE A 166 -3.48 -1.18 5.95
C PHE A 166 -5.00 -1.00 5.87
N VAL A 167 -5.60 -1.35 4.74
CA VAL A 167 -7.06 -1.44 4.57
C VAL A 167 -7.43 -2.89 4.31
N GLY A 168 -8.32 -3.45 5.14
CA GLY A 168 -8.77 -4.83 5.06
C GLY A 168 -10.21 -4.99 5.56
N GLU A 169 -10.78 -6.18 5.38
CA GLU A 169 -12.16 -6.54 5.76
C GLU A 169 -12.18 -7.45 7.00
N ASP A 170 -11.12 -8.20 7.23
CA ASP A 170 -11.03 -9.17 8.32
C ASP A 170 -10.60 -8.50 9.62
N LEU A 171 -11.52 -8.46 10.60
CA LEU A 171 -11.28 -7.82 11.90
C LEU A 171 -10.22 -8.57 12.74
N ASP A 172 -10.10 -9.89 12.60
CA ASP A 172 -9.06 -10.64 13.32
C ASP A 172 -7.69 -10.22 12.85
N VAL A 173 -7.51 -10.13 11.55
CA VAL A 173 -6.27 -9.67 10.92
C VAL A 173 -5.96 -8.23 11.31
N LEU A 174 -6.94 -7.34 11.31
CA LEU A 174 -6.74 -5.94 11.70
C LEU A 174 -6.31 -5.81 13.16
N ILE A 175 -6.93 -6.56 14.07
CA ILE A 175 -6.58 -6.56 15.50
C ILE A 175 -5.18 -7.14 15.73
N GLU A 176 -4.79 -8.17 14.98
CA GLU A 176 -3.48 -8.79 15.13
C GLU A 176 -2.33 -7.94 14.56
N LEU A 177 -2.55 -7.28 13.41
CA LEU A 177 -1.49 -6.59 12.68
C LEU A 177 -1.36 -5.10 13.01
N CYS A 178 -2.46 -4.43 13.35
CA CYS A 178 -2.49 -2.97 13.44
C CYS A 178 -2.28 -2.48 14.89
N ASP A 179 -1.41 -1.49 15.07
CA ASP A 179 -1.26 -0.82 16.36
C ASP A 179 -2.47 0.09 16.67
N ARG A 180 -3.11 0.63 15.64
CA ARG A 180 -4.32 1.48 15.73
C ARG A 180 -5.27 1.13 14.61
N ILE A 181 -6.56 1.07 14.91
CA ILE A 181 -7.62 0.79 13.94
C ILE A 181 -8.55 2.00 13.85
N MET A 182 -8.62 2.62 12.69
CA MET A 182 -9.54 3.71 12.39
C MET A 182 -10.76 3.15 11.67
N VAL A 183 -11.92 3.32 12.28
CA VAL A 183 -13.19 2.88 11.71
C VAL A 183 -13.84 4.03 10.96
N MET A 184 -14.29 3.75 9.74
CA MET A 184 -14.97 4.72 8.88
C MET A 184 -16.32 4.20 8.43
N ASN A 185 -17.34 5.00 8.58
CA ASN A 185 -18.69 4.75 8.05
C ASN A 185 -19.21 5.98 7.32
N SER A 186 -19.80 5.81 6.14
CA SER A 186 -20.43 6.87 5.34
C SER A 186 -19.53 8.12 5.14
N GLY A 187 -18.21 7.91 4.92
CA GLY A 187 -17.26 8.99 4.71
C GLY A 187 -16.77 9.70 5.98
N LYS A 188 -17.25 9.31 7.16
CA LYS A 188 -16.85 9.88 8.44
C LYS A 188 -16.03 8.89 9.27
N VAL A 189 -15.11 9.37 10.09
CA VAL A 189 -14.42 8.55 11.10
C VAL A 189 -15.36 8.40 12.31
N THR A 190 -15.76 7.17 12.61
CA THR A 190 -16.68 6.84 13.72
C THR A 190 -15.93 6.51 15.00
N GLY A 191 -14.65 6.18 14.92
CA GLY A 191 -13.78 5.96 16.06
C GLY A 191 -12.37 5.53 15.65
N ILE A 192 -11.45 5.64 16.61
CA ILE A 192 -10.09 5.11 16.51
C ILE A 192 -9.84 4.32 17.79
N VAL A 193 -9.46 3.05 17.65
CA VAL A 193 -9.20 2.15 18.78
C VAL A 193 -7.74 1.68 18.76
N ASP A 194 -7.22 1.32 19.92
CA ASP A 194 -5.91 0.68 20.05
C ASP A 194 -6.05 -0.79 19.59
N GLY A 195 -5.30 -1.20 18.57
CA GLY A 195 -5.38 -2.55 18.01
C GLY A 195 -5.01 -3.65 19.00
N ARG A 196 -4.16 -3.35 20.00
CA ARG A 196 -3.71 -4.32 21.01
C ARG A 196 -4.79 -4.66 22.05
N THR A 197 -5.76 -3.77 22.26
CA THR A 197 -6.81 -3.90 23.28
C THR A 197 -8.20 -3.97 22.70
N ALA A 198 -8.37 -3.63 21.42
CA ALA A 198 -9.65 -3.57 20.73
C ALA A 198 -10.35 -4.94 20.69
N LYS A 199 -11.67 -4.92 20.88
CA LYS A 199 -12.52 -6.10 20.72
C LYS A 199 -13.34 -5.97 19.44
N LYS A 200 -13.64 -7.11 18.81
CA LYS A 200 -14.48 -7.14 17.59
C LYS A 200 -15.82 -6.44 17.76
N ASP A 201 -16.47 -6.65 18.90
CA ASP A 201 -17.77 -6.04 19.18
C ASP A 201 -17.69 -4.51 19.23
N GLU A 202 -16.62 -3.97 19.82
CA GLU A 202 -16.38 -2.53 19.85
C GLU A 202 -16.21 -1.96 18.44
N ILE A 203 -15.39 -2.60 17.60
CA ILE A 203 -15.20 -2.21 16.20
C ILE A 203 -16.54 -2.35 15.44
N GLY A 204 -17.29 -3.44 15.64
CA GLY A 204 -18.60 -3.68 15.03
C GLY A 204 -19.60 -2.58 15.34
N ILE A 205 -19.66 -2.10 16.59
CA ILE A 205 -20.52 -0.98 17.00
C ILE A 205 -20.09 0.29 16.23
N LEU A 206 -18.80 0.58 16.15
CA LEU A 206 -18.31 1.74 15.42
C LEU A 206 -18.62 1.66 13.92
N MET A 207 -18.58 0.47 13.32
CA MET A 207 -18.92 0.27 11.90
C MET A 207 -20.39 0.56 11.58
N THR A 208 -21.28 0.38 12.55
CA THR A 208 -22.73 0.58 12.39
C THR A 208 -23.22 1.91 12.96
N LYS A 209 -22.36 2.67 13.64
CA LYS A 209 -22.72 3.94 14.27
C LYS A 209 -23.12 4.97 13.21
N ASN A 210 -24.42 5.37 13.23
CA ASN A 210 -24.92 6.46 12.40
C ASN A 210 -24.48 7.80 12.98
N THR A 211 -23.62 8.50 12.26
CA THR A 211 -23.11 9.83 12.66
C THR A 211 -24.10 10.98 12.35
N ASP A 212 -25.27 10.69 11.75
CA ASP A 212 -26.25 11.71 11.36
C ASP A 212 -27.29 12.01 12.45
N VAL A 213 -27.26 11.32 13.60
CA VAL A 213 -28.26 11.48 14.68
C VAL A 213 -27.85 12.54 15.72
N GLU A 214 -26.60 12.97 15.78
CA GLU A 214 -26.12 13.93 16.79
C GLU A 214 -26.27 15.42 16.38
N GLY A 215 -26.91 15.73 15.24
CA GLY A 215 -27.06 17.09 14.72
C GLY A 215 -28.45 17.71 14.83
N LYS A 216 -29.40 17.09 15.59
CA LYS A 216 -30.72 17.65 15.84
C LYS A 216 -31.11 17.42 17.30
N ALA A 217 -30.67 18.30 18.16
CA ALA A 217 -31.22 18.60 19.47
C ALA A 217 -30.98 20.09 19.73
#